data_9e4fb661d20e881091ce0eab3a083884
#
_entry.id   9e4fb661d20e881091ce0eab3a083884
#
_cell.length_a   1.000
_cell.length_b   1.000
_cell.length_c   1.000
_cell.angle_alpha   90.00
_cell.angle_beta   90.00
_cell.angle_gamma   90.00
#
_symmetry.space_group_name_H-M   'P 1'
#
loop_
_entity.id
_entity.type
_entity.pdbx_description
1 polymer ?
#
loop_
_entity_poly.entity_id
_entity_poly.type
_entity_poly.pdbx_seq_one_letter_code
_entity_poly.pdbx_strand_id
1 'polypeptide(L)'
;TLGAFGKEEKLLAFNASTGKKMWELTTGELLTNNWGDGPRMTPTVTDGLVYALGGRGNLVCADAKTGKQKWKVHLVKDLGGKVPGWGYTESVLIDQGRVICTPGGKNGALAALDAKTGDVLWRSKEFTDGAQYSSPIAIESQGKRQYVQLVMKNLVGVEATTGKVL
;
A
#
# COMPACT_ATOMS: atom_id res chain seq x y z
N THR A 1 -11.37 -3.80 8.04
CA THR A 1 -10.18 -4.47 8.59
C THR A 1 -9.58 -5.46 7.60
N LEU A 2 -8.34 -5.83 7.79
CA LEU A 2 -7.63 -6.86 7.03
C LEU A 2 -7.25 -7.99 8.01
N GLY A 3 -7.37 -9.25 7.59
CA GLY A 3 -7.11 -10.40 8.47
C GLY A 3 -6.64 -11.65 7.72
N ALA A 4 -6.17 -12.63 8.49
CA ALA A 4 -5.72 -13.94 8.02
C ALA A 4 -6.86 -14.97 8.14
N PHE A 5 -7.12 -15.73 7.07
CA PHE A 5 -8.17 -16.74 7.02
C PHE A 5 -7.71 -17.99 6.25
N GLY A 6 -7.38 -19.05 6.97
CA GLY A 6 -6.83 -20.24 6.36
C GLY A 6 -5.49 -19.95 5.66
N LYS A 7 -5.44 -20.06 4.34
CA LYS A 7 -4.26 -19.76 3.51
C LYS A 7 -4.33 -18.41 2.80
N GLU A 8 -5.30 -17.56 3.16
CA GLU A 8 -5.58 -16.31 2.48
C GLU A 8 -5.57 -15.12 3.43
N GLU A 9 -5.29 -13.95 2.87
CA GLU A 9 -5.56 -12.66 3.50
C GLU A 9 -6.85 -12.07 2.94
N LYS A 10 -7.72 -11.56 3.82
CA LYS A 10 -9.03 -11.00 3.43
C LYS A 10 -9.23 -9.62 3.99
N LEU A 11 -9.74 -8.73 3.15
CA LEU A 11 -10.30 -7.44 3.55
C LEU A 11 -11.77 -7.64 3.92
N LEU A 12 -12.18 -7.14 5.09
CA LEU A 12 -13.53 -7.31 5.61
C LEU A 12 -14.12 -5.95 6.03
N ALA A 13 -15.42 -5.80 5.77
CA ALA A 13 -16.20 -4.70 6.33
C ALA A 13 -17.26 -5.23 7.30
N PHE A 14 -17.43 -4.49 8.38
CA PHE A 14 -18.44 -4.75 9.39
C PHE A 14 -19.30 -3.52 9.60
N ASN A 15 -20.57 -3.73 9.88
CA ASN A 15 -21.44 -2.66 10.33
C ASN A 15 -21.00 -2.20 11.73
N ALA A 16 -20.68 -0.91 11.89
CA ALA A 16 -20.11 -0.38 13.13
C ALA A 16 -21.05 -0.48 14.33
N SER A 17 -22.37 -0.42 14.10
CA SER A 17 -23.36 -0.47 15.18
C SER A 17 -23.72 -1.90 15.60
N THR A 18 -23.67 -2.86 14.67
CA THR A 18 -24.15 -4.23 14.94
C THR A 18 -23.06 -5.28 14.95
N GLY A 19 -21.84 -4.95 14.50
CA GLY A 19 -20.73 -5.89 14.33
C GLY A 19 -20.95 -6.94 13.22
N LYS A 20 -22.07 -6.89 12.50
CA LYS A 20 -22.34 -7.86 11.43
C LYS A 20 -21.42 -7.64 10.24
N LYS A 21 -20.85 -8.72 9.71
CA LYS A 21 -20.07 -8.68 8.47
C LYS A 21 -20.96 -8.25 7.30
N MET A 22 -20.52 -7.23 6.57
CA MET A 22 -21.19 -6.70 5.39
C MET A 22 -20.69 -7.36 4.11
N TRP A 23 -19.37 -7.46 3.97
CA TRP A 23 -18.72 -8.10 2.85
C TRP A 23 -17.30 -8.54 3.19
N GLU A 24 -16.74 -9.39 2.34
CA GLU A 24 -15.32 -9.78 2.38
C GLU A 24 -14.75 -9.85 0.96
N LEU A 25 -13.45 -9.60 0.83
CA LEU A 25 -12.68 -9.69 -0.40
C LEU A 25 -11.35 -10.38 -0.12
N THR A 26 -11.05 -11.50 -0.80
CA THR A 26 -9.72 -12.12 -0.76
C THR A 26 -8.71 -11.21 -1.44
N THR A 27 -7.69 -10.77 -0.70
CA THR A 27 -6.63 -9.90 -1.21
C THR A 27 -5.48 -10.69 -1.80
N GLY A 28 -5.14 -11.85 -1.24
CA GLY A 28 -4.08 -12.71 -1.74
C GLY A 28 -3.75 -13.86 -0.80
N GLU A 29 -2.60 -14.48 -1.07
CA GLU A 29 -2.04 -15.55 -0.25
C GLU A 29 -1.61 -15.02 1.12
N LEU A 30 -1.79 -15.83 2.14
CA LEU A 30 -1.34 -15.55 3.51
C LEU A 30 0.17 -15.34 3.56
N LEU A 31 0.60 -14.25 4.18
CA LEU A 31 1.98 -14.12 4.64
C LEU A 31 2.17 -15.04 5.85
N THR A 32 3.12 -15.97 5.76
CA THR A 32 3.55 -16.78 6.89
C THR A 32 4.90 -16.30 7.40
N ASN A 33 5.03 -16.17 8.72
CA ASN A 33 6.22 -15.64 9.35
C ASN A 33 6.34 -16.13 10.79
N ASN A 34 7.57 -16.39 11.27
CA ASN A 34 7.83 -16.84 12.65
C ASN A 34 7.36 -15.85 13.74
N TRP A 35 7.10 -14.60 13.39
CA TRP A 35 6.62 -13.54 14.28
C TRP A 35 5.10 -13.32 14.23
N GLY A 36 4.40 -14.19 13.50
CA GLY A 36 2.95 -14.15 13.30
C GLY A 36 2.58 -14.06 11.83
N ASP A 37 1.51 -14.74 11.47
CA ASP A 37 1.00 -14.79 10.11
C ASP A 37 0.05 -13.62 9.81
N GLY A 38 -0.13 -13.33 8.51
CA GLY A 38 -1.14 -12.44 8.00
C GLY A 38 -0.69 -11.00 7.75
N PRO A 39 -1.64 -10.16 7.36
CA PRO A 39 -1.40 -8.78 6.96
C PRO A 39 -1.10 -7.90 8.19
N ARG A 40 -0.36 -6.83 7.97
CA ARG A 40 0.13 -5.94 9.04
C ARG A 40 -0.28 -4.49 8.87
N MET A 41 -0.97 -4.15 7.78
CA MET A 41 -1.35 -2.79 7.45
C MET A 41 -2.77 -2.46 7.90
N THR A 42 -3.06 -1.18 8.08
CA THR A 42 -4.42 -0.66 8.24
C THR A 42 -4.96 -0.23 6.89
N PRO A 43 -6.14 -0.72 6.44
CA PRO A 43 -6.76 -0.27 5.21
C PRO A 43 -7.08 1.23 5.24
N THR A 44 -6.78 1.93 4.14
CA THR A 44 -7.10 3.34 3.97
C THR A 44 -8.43 3.48 3.23
N VAL A 45 -9.35 4.31 3.75
CA VAL A 45 -10.67 4.54 3.16
C VAL A 45 -10.82 6.00 2.82
N THR A 46 -11.13 6.31 1.57
CA THR A 46 -11.41 7.67 1.09
C THR A 46 -12.28 7.63 -0.17
N ASP A 47 -13.11 8.64 -0.38
CA ASP A 47 -13.93 8.82 -1.58
C ASP A 47 -14.75 7.58 -2.00
N GLY A 48 -15.26 6.84 -1.02
CA GLY A 48 -16.04 5.62 -1.26
C GLY A 48 -15.22 4.41 -1.71
N LEU A 49 -13.90 4.50 -1.70
CA LEU A 49 -12.96 3.42 -2.02
C LEU A 49 -12.19 3.00 -0.77
N VAL A 50 -11.75 1.74 -0.76
CA VAL A 50 -10.87 1.18 0.27
C VAL A 50 -9.64 0.58 -0.39
N TYR A 51 -8.48 0.88 0.17
CA TYR A 51 -7.18 0.40 -0.30
C TYR A 51 -6.55 -0.46 0.78
N ALA A 52 -6.05 -1.63 0.39
CA ALA A 52 -5.44 -2.58 1.32
C ALA A 52 -4.23 -3.25 0.69
N LEU A 53 -3.13 -3.31 1.44
CA LEU A 53 -1.89 -3.97 1.05
C LEU A 53 -1.68 -5.23 1.89
N GLY A 54 -1.72 -6.39 1.25
CA GLY A 54 -1.40 -7.67 1.90
C GLY A 54 0.10 -7.84 2.17
N GLY A 55 0.45 -8.68 3.12
CA GLY A 55 1.83 -8.90 3.55
C GLY A 55 2.78 -9.37 2.44
N ARG A 56 2.28 -10.05 1.43
CA ARG A 56 3.05 -10.48 0.25
C ARG A 56 3.09 -9.45 -0.89
N GLY A 57 2.48 -8.27 -0.71
CA GLY A 57 2.52 -7.18 -1.69
C GLY A 57 1.32 -7.13 -2.64
N ASN A 58 0.21 -7.76 -2.28
CA ASN A 58 -1.06 -7.61 -3.00
C ASN A 58 -1.73 -6.31 -2.58
N LEU A 59 -1.63 -5.26 -3.37
CA LEU A 59 -2.34 -4.00 -3.19
C LEU A 59 -3.66 -4.06 -3.95
N VAL A 60 -4.76 -3.91 -3.24
CA VAL A 60 -6.12 -3.92 -3.81
C VAL A 60 -6.84 -2.62 -3.55
N CYS A 61 -7.67 -2.21 -4.51
CA CYS A 61 -8.68 -1.19 -4.34
C CYS A 61 -10.06 -1.80 -4.54
N ALA A 62 -10.99 -1.49 -3.65
CA ALA A 62 -12.37 -1.95 -3.75
C ALA A 62 -13.35 -0.83 -3.40
N ASP A 63 -14.58 -1.00 -3.83
CA ASP A 63 -15.70 -0.17 -3.41
C ASP A 63 -15.97 -0.39 -1.91
N ALA A 64 -15.93 0.66 -1.12
CA ALA A 64 -16.03 0.56 0.34
C ALA A 64 -17.40 0.07 0.83
N LYS A 65 -18.47 0.29 0.05
CA LYS A 65 -19.83 -0.12 0.40
C LYS A 65 -20.10 -1.59 0.08
N THR A 66 -19.58 -2.07 -1.04
CA THR A 66 -19.94 -3.39 -1.60
C THR A 66 -18.82 -4.43 -1.54
N GLY A 67 -17.57 -4.01 -1.32
CA GLY A 67 -16.39 -4.88 -1.39
C GLY A 67 -16.00 -5.27 -2.83
N LYS A 68 -16.68 -4.75 -3.86
CA LYS A 68 -16.37 -5.09 -5.25
C LYS A 68 -14.99 -4.54 -5.62
N GLN A 69 -14.07 -5.43 -5.97
CA GLN A 69 -12.72 -5.05 -6.41
C GLN A 69 -12.78 -4.16 -7.67
N LYS A 70 -12.05 -3.06 -7.65
CA LYS A 70 -11.87 -2.14 -8.79
C LYS A 70 -10.61 -2.49 -9.55
N TRP A 71 -9.49 -2.60 -8.84
CA TRP A 71 -8.20 -3.00 -9.40
C TRP A 71 -7.34 -3.71 -8.36
N LYS A 72 -6.28 -4.33 -8.84
CA LYS A 72 -5.27 -5.01 -8.02
C LYS A 72 -3.91 -4.88 -8.69
N VAL A 73 -2.88 -4.57 -7.89
CA VAL A 73 -1.47 -4.49 -8.31
C VAL A 73 -0.63 -5.29 -7.33
N HIS A 74 0.32 -6.06 -7.83
CA HIS A 74 1.23 -6.83 -7.00
C HIS A 74 2.59 -6.14 -6.95
N LEU A 75 2.98 -5.59 -5.78
CA LEU A 75 4.20 -4.79 -5.64
C LEU A 75 5.47 -5.52 -6.11
N VAL A 76 5.51 -6.85 -5.97
CA VAL A 76 6.67 -7.65 -6.45
C VAL A 76 6.55 -7.97 -7.93
N LYS A 77 5.45 -8.60 -8.36
CA LYS A 77 5.30 -9.13 -9.74
C LYS A 77 5.19 -8.02 -10.77
N ASP A 78 4.39 -6.98 -10.47
CA ASP A 78 4.08 -5.92 -11.41
C ASP A 78 5.05 -4.74 -11.30
N LEU A 79 5.56 -4.47 -10.07
CA LEU A 79 6.41 -3.32 -9.81
C LEU A 79 7.88 -3.68 -9.54
N GLY A 80 8.25 -4.97 -9.53
CA GLY A 80 9.62 -5.43 -9.34
C GLY A 80 10.16 -5.19 -7.93
N GLY A 81 9.28 -5.08 -6.94
CA GLY A 81 9.63 -4.96 -5.54
C GLY A 81 10.13 -6.27 -4.94
N LYS A 82 10.46 -6.24 -3.65
CA LYS A 82 10.88 -7.41 -2.88
C LYS A 82 10.19 -7.41 -1.52
N VAL A 83 9.55 -8.52 -1.17
CA VAL A 83 8.90 -8.67 0.15
C VAL A 83 9.97 -8.51 1.25
N PRO A 84 9.79 -7.56 2.20
CA PRO A 84 10.66 -7.43 3.36
C PRO A 84 10.60 -8.67 4.27
N GLY A 85 11.57 -8.82 5.17
CA GLY A 85 11.68 -10.00 6.04
C GLY A 85 10.42 -10.29 6.86
N TRP A 86 9.66 -9.27 7.26
CA TRP A 86 8.39 -9.41 7.99
C TRP A 86 7.15 -9.14 7.11
N GLY A 87 7.31 -9.14 5.79
CA GLY A 87 6.26 -8.76 4.85
C GLY A 87 6.12 -7.26 4.68
N TYR A 88 5.25 -6.84 3.75
CA TYR A 88 4.85 -5.44 3.65
C TYR A 88 3.97 -5.07 4.83
N THR A 89 4.25 -3.92 5.46
CA THR A 89 3.56 -3.47 6.68
C THR A 89 3.02 -2.06 6.56
N GLU A 90 3.42 -1.31 5.53
CA GLU A 90 2.98 0.05 5.34
C GLU A 90 1.47 0.15 5.10
N SER A 91 0.83 1.14 5.69
CA SER A 91 -0.49 1.61 5.26
C SER A 91 -0.28 2.57 4.10
N VAL A 92 -0.82 2.25 2.93
CA VAL A 92 -0.64 3.11 1.75
C VAL A 92 -1.25 4.49 1.99
N LEU A 93 -0.55 5.52 1.52
CA LEU A 93 -1.03 6.89 1.60
C LEU A 93 -1.88 7.21 0.37
N ILE A 94 -3.05 7.78 0.59
CA ILE A 94 -3.89 8.32 -0.49
C ILE A 94 -3.82 9.83 -0.43
N ASP A 95 -3.33 10.43 -1.51
CA ASP A 95 -3.15 11.88 -1.60
C ASP A 95 -3.37 12.39 -3.02
N GLN A 96 -4.23 13.40 -3.18
CA GLN A 96 -4.51 14.06 -4.46
C GLN A 96 -4.75 13.08 -5.63
N GLY A 97 -5.57 12.05 -5.41
CA GLY A 97 -5.90 11.04 -6.42
C GLY A 97 -4.79 10.02 -6.70
N ARG A 98 -3.76 9.95 -5.84
CA ARG A 98 -2.65 9.00 -5.94
C ARG A 98 -2.64 8.03 -4.78
N VAL A 99 -2.23 6.80 -5.04
CA VAL A 99 -1.84 5.82 -4.04
C VAL A 99 -0.32 5.80 -3.96
N ILE A 100 0.24 6.18 -2.82
CA ILE A 100 1.68 6.14 -2.60
C ILE A 100 2.02 4.88 -1.83
N CYS A 101 2.91 4.08 -2.39
CA CYS A 101 3.36 2.82 -1.81
C CYS A 101 4.87 2.61 -2.05
N THR A 102 5.46 1.69 -1.28
CA THR A 102 6.88 1.39 -1.30
C THR A 102 7.15 -0.05 -1.77
N PRO A 103 7.13 -0.32 -3.08
CA PRO A 103 7.55 -1.64 -3.59
C PRO A 103 8.98 -2.00 -3.21
N GLY A 104 9.85 -0.99 -3.10
CA GLY A 104 11.29 -1.17 -2.91
C GLY A 104 11.99 -1.66 -4.18
N GLY A 105 13.32 -1.64 -4.18
CA GLY A 105 14.15 -2.28 -5.19
C GLY A 105 14.54 -1.40 -6.38
N LYS A 106 15.24 -2.02 -7.32
CA LYS A 106 15.97 -1.36 -8.42
C LYS A 106 15.13 -0.52 -9.39
N ASN A 107 13.85 -0.75 -9.44
CA ASN A 107 12.94 -0.01 -10.32
C ASN A 107 12.42 1.30 -9.70
N GLY A 108 12.99 1.70 -8.56
CA GLY A 108 12.57 2.82 -7.72
C GLY A 108 11.84 2.33 -6.48
N ALA A 109 12.24 2.80 -5.31
CA ALA A 109 11.71 2.30 -4.04
C ALA A 109 10.28 2.76 -3.79
N LEU A 110 9.97 4.03 -4.08
CA LEU A 110 8.64 4.60 -3.91
C LEU A 110 7.91 4.67 -5.25
N ALA A 111 6.60 4.46 -5.22
CA ALA A 111 5.71 4.54 -6.39
C ALA A 111 4.47 5.37 -6.09
N ALA A 112 3.98 6.08 -7.10
CA ALA A 112 2.61 6.58 -7.13
C ALA A 112 1.81 5.85 -8.19
N LEU A 113 0.62 5.40 -7.81
CA LEU A 113 -0.36 4.82 -8.71
C LEU A 113 -1.58 5.75 -8.79
N ASP A 114 -2.29 5.72 -9.90
CA ASP A 114 -3.60 6.36 -10.00
C ASP A 114 -4.58 5.66 -9.05
N ALA A 115 -5.24 6.42 -8.21
CA ALA A 115 -6.12 5.86 -7.17
C ALA A 115 -7.35 5.14 -7.75
N LYS A 116 -7.82 5.51 -8.94
CA LYS A 116 -9.01 4.93 -9.57
C LYS A 116 -8.70 3.71 -10.43
N THR A 117 -7.53 3.68 -11.08
CA THR A 117 -7.18 2.64 -12.07
C THR A 117 -6.09 1.69 -11.60
N GLY A 118 -5.22 2.11 -10.68
CA GLY A 118 -4.04 1.36 -10.28
C GLY A 118 -2.84 1.50 -11.22
N ASP A 119 -2.96 2.32 -12.28
CA ASP A 119 -1.87 2.54 -13.22
C ASP A 119 -0.71 3.30 -12.56
N VAL A 120 0.53 2.95 -12.93
CA VAL A 120 1.72 3.61 -12.41
C VAL A 120 1.83 5.00 -13.00
N LEU A 121 1.80 6.03 -12.16
CA LEU A 121 2.03 7.42 -12.54
C LEU A 121 3.52 7.75 -12.58
N TRP A 122 4.26 7.33 -11.55
CA TRP A 122 5.71 7.49 -11.48
C TRP A 122 6.37 6.49 -10.51
N ARG A 123 7.69 6.36 -10.63
CA ARG A 123 8.59 5.65 -9.72
C ARG A 123 9.78 6.55 -9.38
N SER A 124 10.20 6.56 -8.12
CA SER A 124 11.39 7.30 -7.67
C SER A 124 12.68 6.56 -8.05
N LYS A 125 13.08 6.62 -9.33
CA LYS A 125 14.18 5.82 -9.91
C LYS A 125 15.55 6.07 -9.27
N GLU A 126 15.76 7.26 -8.72
CA GLU A 126 17.02 7.65 -8.04
C GLU A 126 17.12 7.06 -6.62
N PHE A 127 16.02 6.55 -6.07
CA PHE A 127 15.91 5.97 -4.75
C PHE A 127 15.50 4.50 -4.88
N THR A 128 16.44 3.59 -4.57
CA THR A 128 16.32 2.14 -4.88
C THR A 128 16.42 1.23 -3.65
N ASP A 129 16.26 1.77 -2.45
CA ASP A 129 16.28 1.00 -1.21
C ASP A 129 15.15 -0.04 -1.15
N GLY A 130 15.33 -1.06 -0.34
CA GLY A 130 14.29 -2.03 -0.05
C GLY A 130 13.17 -1.41 0.80
N ALA A 131 11.95 -1.89 0.62
CA ALA A 131 10.82 -1.53 1.48
C ALA A 131 11.11 -1.90 2.94
N GLN A 132 10.59 -1.09 3.87
CA GLN A 132 10.68 -1.28 5.31
C GLN A 132 9.28 -1.18 5.94
N TYR A 133 9.21 -0.85 7.22
CA TYR A 133 8.01 -1.06 8.03
C TYR A 133 7.27 0.24 8.37
N SER A 134 7.69 1.37 7.81
CA SER A 134 7.02 2.67 7.96
C SER A 134 6.07 2.95 6.81
N SER A 135 5.04 3.74 7.09
CA SER A 135 4.14 4.26 6.07
C SER A 135 4.64 5.60 5.54
N PRO A 136 4.45 5.91 4.26
CA PRO A 136 4.75 7.24 3.71
C PRO A 136 3.83 8.29 4.30
N ILE A 137 4.34 9.51 4.41
CA ILE A 137 3.57 10.69 4.80
C ILE A 137 3.66 11.77 3.74
N ALA A 138 2.66 12.64 3.69
CA ALA A 138 2.67 13.83 2.84
C ALA A 138 2.97 15.08 3.67
N ILE A 139 3.83 15.94 3.15
CA ILE A 139 4.16 17.24 3.75
C ILE A 139 4.11 18.35 2.69
N GLU A 140 3.95 19.58 3.16
CA GLU A 140 4.23 20.79 2.38
C GLU A 140 5.54 21.40 2.90
N SER A 141 6.49 21.63 2.01
CA SER A 141 7.74 22.33 2.33
C SER A 141 8.13 23.26 1.21
N GLN A 142 8.40 24.52 1.55
CA GLN A 142 8.77 25.58 0.58
C GLN A 142 7.78 25.68 -0.61
N GLY A 143 6.48 25.56 -0.33
CA GLY A 143 5.42 25.59 -1.36
C GLY A 143 5.37 24.38 -2.26
N LYS A 144 6.08 23.29 -1.93
CA LYS A 144 6.07 22.03 -2.68
C LYS A 144 5.47 20.90 -1.85
N ARG A 145 4.53 20.17 -2.47
CA ARG A 145 4.01 18.93 -1.91
C ARG A 145 5.04 17.82 -2.09
N GLN A 146 5.34 17.10 -1.00
CA GLN A 146 6.35 16.06 -0.95
C GLN A 146 5.79 14.83 -0.25
N TYR A 147 6.29 13.65 -0.63
CA TYR A 147 6.09 12.42 0.13
C TYR A 147 7.40 12.05 0.81
N VAL A 148 7.31 11.77 2.10
CA VAL A 148 8.48 11.39 2.92
C VAL A 148 8.34 9.93 3.31
N GLN A 149 9.39 9.15 3.09
CA GLN A 149 9.45 7.73 3.40
C GLN A 149 10.74 7.39 4.16
N LEU A 150 10.59 6.68 5.26
CA LEU A 150 11.69 6.07 6.00
C LEU A 150 11.90 4.64 5.52
N VAL A 151 13.11 4.32 5.11
CA VAL A 151 13.55 2.98 4.75
C VAL A 151 14.78 2.59 5.56
N MET A 152 15.39 1.43 5.27
CA MET A 152 16.45 0.87 6.10
C MET A 152 17.63 1.82 6.33
N LYS A 153 18.03 2.59 5.31
CA LYS A 153 19.24 3.43 5.37
C LYS A 153 18.95 4.91 5.28
N ASN A 154 17.79 5.31 4.79
CA ASN A 154 17.50 6.68 4.41
C ASN A 154 16.12 7.12 4.87
N LEU A 155 16.02 8.41 5.21
CA LEU A 155 14.77 9.17 5.22
C LEU A 155 14.77 10.01 3.97
N VAL A 156 13.83 9.79 3.06
CA VAL A 156 13.84 10.40 1.72
C VAL A 156 12.56 11.18 1.48
N GLY A 157 12.72 12.43 1.02
CA GLY A 157 11.64 13.23 0.46
C GLY A 157 11.64 13.13 -1.06
N VAL A 158 10.45 12.94 -1.65
CA VAL A 158 10.28 12.98 -3.10
C VAL A 158 9.20 13.98 -3.49
N GLU A 159 9.37 14.64 -4.62
CA GLU A 159 8.36 15.54 -5.17
C GLU A 159 7.08 14.75 -5.53
N ALA A 160 5.93 15.23 -5.05
CA ALA A 160 4.67 14.49 -5.16
C ALA A 160 4.19 14.26 -6.60
N THR A 161 4.56 15.14 -7.53
CA THR A 161 4.12 15.08 -8.93
C THR A 161 4.97 14.18 -9.81
N THR A 162 6.26 14.05 -9.50
CA THR A 162 7.24 13.39 -10.37
C THR A 162 7.94 12.20 -9.75
N GLY A 163 7.95 12.10 -8.41
CA GLY A 163 8.74 11.11 -7.68
C GLY A 163 10.24 11.39 -7.65
N LYS A 164 10.68 12.59 -8.10
CA LYS A 164 12.08 13.01 -8.05
C LYS A 164 12.52 13.17 -6.59
N VAL A 165 13.69 12.67 -6.25
CA VAL A 165 14.31 12.84 -4.93
C VAL A 165 14.67 14.33 -4.72
N LEU A 166 14.43 14.83 -3.50
CA LEU A 166 14.65 16.22 -3.11
C LEU A 166 15.85 16.37 -2.18
#